data_9192010e7d93e6ae313d1bfcc1c04b21
#
_entry.id   9192010e7d93e6ae313d1bfcc1c04b21
#
_cell.length_a   1.000
_cell.length_b   1.000
_cell.length_c   1.000
_cell.angle_alpha   90.00
_cell.angle_beta   90.00
_cell.angle_gamma   90.00
#
_symmetry.space_group_name_H-M   'P 1'
#
loop_
_entity.id
_entity.type
_entity.pdbx_description
1 polymer ?
#
loop_
_entity_poly.entity_id
_entity_poly.type
_entity_poly.pdbx_seq_one_letter_code
_entity_poly.pdbx_strand_id
1 'polypeptide(L)'
;GYTFTTTDADGNYRLVANRYCRNVYYVTPANYKVALDPSSKLPLFYSTSTIQRYKENRNDFKLEPLPAVEENFTLVAIGDPQCKTDDDVTRWETETIPDIKSTLKSAQEEGRWTNAYAVTLGDITFDNTVQWDPMKKSMSNMQIGTDYLPIFNCMGNHDHDASQSTPYAAQLNYVQRFGPADYSF
;
A
#
# COMPACT_ATOMS: atom_id res chain seq x y z
N GLY A 1 -1.59 -11.06 18.22
CA GLY A 1 -2.94 -11.37 17.81
C GLY A 1 -3.63 -10.14 17.30
N TYR A 2 -4.31 -10.28 16.20
CA TYR A 2 -5.10 -9.20 15.60
C TYR A 2 -6.49 -9.18 16.25
N THR A 3 -7.00 -7.99 16.53
CA THR A 3 -8.39 -7.78 16.93
C THR A 3 -9.12 -7.18 15.73
N PHE A 4 -10.30 -7.67 15.43
CA PHE A 4 -11.12 -7.15 14.34
C PHE A 4 -12.56 -6.89 14.80
N THR A 5 -13.26 -6.09 14.06
CA THR A 5 -14.68 -5.81 14.19
C THR A 5 -15.26 -5.51 12.81
N THR A 6 -16.57 -5.47 12.70
CA THR A 6 -17.27 -5.02 11.50
C THR A 6 -18.02 -3.73 11.81
N THR A 7 -18.30 -2.94 10.79
CA THR A 7 -19.18 -1.78 10.90
C THR A 7 -20.64 -2.22 11.06
N ASP A 8 -21.43 -1.39 11.73
CA ASP A 8 -22.89 -1.49 11.71
C ASP A 8 -23.48 -0.90 10.40
N ALA A 9 -24.80 -0.86 10.29
CA ALA A 9 -25.50 -0.36 9.11
C ALA A 9 -25.25 1.14 8.84
N ASP A 10 -24.88 1.89 9.86
CA ASP A 10 -24.56 3.32 9.78
C ASP A 10 -23.08 3.59 9.56
N GLY A 11 -22.26 2.52 9.42
CA GLY A 11 -20.83 2.61 9.22
C GLY A 11 -20.03 2.81 10.51
N ASN A 12 -20.65 2.76 11.70
CA ASN A 12 -19.93 2.89 12.96
C ASN A 12 -19.27 1.58 13.35
N TYR A 13 -18.11 1.69 13.99
CA TYR A 13 -17.42 0.53 14.57
C TYR A 13 -16.82 0.85 15.93
N ARG A 14 -16.59 -0.18 16.72
CA ARG A 14 -15.84 -0.12 17.96
C ARG A 14 -14.85 -1.27 18.02
N LEU A 15 -13.59 -0.95 18.16
CA LEU A 15 -12.50 -1.92 18.23
C LEU A 15 -11.78 -1.78 19.58
N VAL A 16 -11.72 -2.89 20.33
CA VAL A 16 -10.93 -2.95 21.55
C VAL A 16 -9.58 -3.60 21.21
N ALA A 17 -8.53 -2.81 21.23
CA ALA A 17 -7.20 -3.25 20.86
C ALA A 17 -6.26 -3.34 22.08
N ASN A 18 -5.24 -4.19 22.00
CA ASN A 18 -4.23 -4.27 23.02
C ASN A 18 -3.30 -3.02 23.00
N ARG A 19 -2.54 -2.84 24.06
CA ARG A 19 -1.62 -1.69 24.23
C ARG A 19 -0.49 -1.59 23.21
N TYR A 20 -0.28 -2.60 22.40
CA TYR A 20 0.77 -2.65 21.38
C TYR A 20 0.23 -2.32 19.97
N CYS A 21 -1.08 -2.13 19.83
CA CYS A 21 -1.68 -1.71 18.58
C CYS A 21 -1.06 -0.38 18.11
N ARG A 22 -0.68 -0.32 16.85
CA ARG A 22 -0.05 0.86 16.23
C ARG A 22 -0.92 1.49 15.17
N ASN A 23 -1.63 0.64 14.44
CA ASN A 23 -2.46 1.04 13.32
C ASN A 23 -3.83 0.40 13.45
N VAL A 24 -4.84 1.11 12.99
CA VAL A 24 -6.15 0.57 12.64
C VAL A 24 -6.24 0.62 11.13
N TYR A 25 -6.64 -0.46 10.50
CA TYR A 25 -6.85 -0.51 9.06
C TYR A 25 -8.17 -1.18 8.73
N TYR A 26 -8.67 -0.93 7.54
CA TYR A 26 -9.86 -1.60 7.01
C TYR A 26 -9.50 -2.41 5.77
N VAL A 27 -10.24 -3.48 5.55
CA VAL A 27 -10.22 -4.21 4.28
C VAL A 27 -11.23 -3.54 3.36
N THR A 28 -10.80 -3.12 2.17
CA THR A 28 -11.65 -2.43 1.22
C THR A 28 -12.76 -3.38 0.73
N PRO A 29 -14.05 -3.07 0.94
CA PRO A 29 -15.12 -3.91 0.42
C PRO A 29 -15.19 -3.82 -1.12
N ALA A 30 -15.60 -4.90 -1.77
CA ALA A 30 -15.66 -5.02 -3.23
C ALA A 30 -16.58 -4.03 -3.96
N ASN A 31 -17.40 -3.29 -3.23
CA ASN A 31 -18.25 -2.22 -3.74
C ASN A 31 -17.73 -0.81 -3.47
N TYR A 32 -16.46 -0.68 -3.03
CA TYR A 32 -15.81 0.60 -2.79
C TYR A 32 -14.45 0.68 -3.48
N LYS A 33 -14.07 1.91 -3.86
CA LYS A 33 -12.74 2.19 -4.39
C LYS A 33 -11.68 2.08 -3.31
N VAL A 34 -10.50 1.62 -3.68
CA VAL A 34 -9.31 1.76 -2.83
C VAL A 34 -9.00 3.25 -2.68
N ALA A 35 -9.03 3.75 -1.45
CA ALA A 35 -8.64 5.13 -1.17
C ALA A 35 -7.13 5.28 -1.39
N LEU A 36 -6.74 6.39 -2.03
CA LEU A 36 -5.33 6.72 -2.25
C LEU A 36 -4.95 7.98 -1.46
N ASP A 37 -3.77 7.97 -0.91
CA ASP A 37 -3.19 9.18 -0.31
C ASP A 37 -3.05 10.27 -1.38
N PRO A 38 -3.53 11.49 -1.13
CA PRO A 38 -3.55 12.54 -2.15
C PRO A 38 -2.16 12.94 -2.68
N SER A 39 -1.11 12.76 -1.89
CA SER A 39 0.26 13.14 -2.26
C SER A 39 1.06 11.98 -2.83
N SER A 40 1.06 10.84 -2.15
CA SER A 40 1.85 9.67 -2.55
C SER A 40 1.15 8.74 -3.53
N LYS A 41 -0.18 8.86 -3.69
CA LYS A 41 -1.00 7.94 -4.51
C LYS A 41 -0.91 6.46 -4.10
N LEU A 42 -0.29 6.17 -2.98
CA LEU A 42 -0.31 4.83 -2.40
C LEU A 42 -1.64 4.57 -1.67
N PRO A 43 -2.07 3.31 -1.54
CA PRO A 43 -3.29 2.96 -0.84
C PRO A 43 -3.32 3.48 0.59
N LEU A 44 -4.39 4.20 0.95
CA LEU A 44 -4.62 4.77 2.27
C LEU A 44 -5.78 4.03 2.95
N PHE A 45 -5.51 2.84 3.43
CA PHE A 45 -6.49 1.95 4.09
C PHE A 45 -6.28 1.85 5.60
N TYR A 46 -5.40 2.65 6.17
CA TYR A 46 -5.00 2.62 7.58
C TYR A 46 -5.00 4.01 8.22
N SER A 47 -5.09 4.02 9.55
CA SER A 47 -5.01 5.25 10.32
C SER A 47 -3.58 5.82 10.31
N THR A 48 -3.46 7.08 9.91
CA THR A 48 -2.20 7.85 9.98
C THR A 48 -1.99 8.54 11.33
N SER A 49 -3.01 8.52 12.19
CA SER A 49 -2.94 9.14 13.51
C SER A 49 -2.27 8.20 14.52
N THR A 50 -1.45 8.77 15.39
CA THR A 50 -0.83 8.02 16.48
C THR A 50 -1.88 7.51 17.45
N ILE A 51 -1.95 6.19 17.64
CA ILE A 51 -2.85 5.55 18.61
C ILE A 51 -2.37 5.86 20.04
N GLN A 52 -3.22 6.53 20.78
CA GLN A 52 -2.96 6.85 22.18
C GLN A 52 -3.39 5.69 23.09
N ARG A 53 -2.45 5.16 23.87
CA ARG A 53 -2.72 4.05 24.78
C ARG A 53 -3.67 4.46 25.91
N TYR A 54 -4.54 3.54 26.31
CA TYR A 54 -5.50 3.71 27.40
C TYR A 54 -6.50 4.85 27.21
N LYS A 55 -6.74 5.23 25.95
CA LYS A 55 -7.73 6.25 25.58
C LYS A 55 -8.59 5.77 24.42
N GLU A 56 -9.72 6.41 24.26
CA GLU A 56 -10.47 6.30 23.02
C GLU A 56 -9.73 7.04 21.91
N ASN A 57 -9.62 6.39 20.75
CA ASN A 57 -9.00 6.94 19.57
C ASN A 57 -10.04 6.92 18.45
N ARG A 58 -10.34 8.06 17.88
CA ARG A 58 -11.26 8.15 16.75
C ARG A 58 -10.49 8.01 15.45
N ASN A 59 -10.91 7.06 14.60
CA ASN A 59 -10.34 6.83 13.28
C ASN A 59 -11.49 6.68 12.29
N ASP A 60 -11.72 7.71 11.50
CA ASP A 60 -12.76 7.72 10.47
C ASP A 60 -12.11 7.44 9.11
N PHE A 61 -12.71 6.54 8.34
CA PHE A 61 -12.27 6.21 6.99
C PHE A 61 -13.35 6.63 6.00
N LYS A 62 -12.96 7.45 5.02
CA LYS A 62 -13.87 7.86 3.95
C LYS A 62 -13.78 6.86 2.81
N LEU A 63 -14.88 6.17 2.54
CA LEU A 63 -14.99 5.24 1.42
C LEU A 63 -15.81 5.88 0.28
N GLU A 64 -15.38 5.67 -0.95
CA GLU A 64 -16.08 6.09 -2.16
C GLU A 64 -16.70 4.85 -2.81
N PRO A 65 -18.04 4.79 -2.98
CA PRO A 65 -18.68 3.63 -3.57
C PRO A 65 -18.34 3.49 -5.06
N LEU A 66 -18.21 2.25 -5.51
CA LEU A 66 -18.17 1.91 -6.92
C LEU A 66 -19.59 1.89 -7.50
N PRO A 67 -19.76 2.12 -8.82
CA PRO A 67 -21.06 1.99 -9.48
C PRO A 67 -21.66 0.59 -9.40
N ALA A 68 -20.82 -0.43 -9.28
CA ALA A 68 -21.19 -1.84 -9.12
C ALA A 68 -20.13 -2.56 -8.28
N VAL A 69 -20.50 -3.72 -7.74
CA VAL A 69 -19.56 -4.61 -7.04
C VAL A 69 -18.51 -5.09 -8.04
N GLU A 70 -17.25 -5.02 -7.64
CA GLU A 70 -16.13 -5.51 -8.42
C GLU A 70 -15.99 -7.02 -8.24
N GLU A 71 -16.29 -7.77 -9.30
CA GLU A 71 -16.19 -9.24 -9.30
C GLU A 71 -14.90 -9.75 -9.94
N ASN A 72 -14.29 -8.94 -10.79
CA ASN A 72 -13.09 -9.30 -11.53
C ASN A 72 -12.10 -8.13 -11.54
N PHE A 73 -10.83 -8.44 -11.30
CA PHE A 73 -9.74 -7.47 -11.34
C PHE A 73 -8.44 -8.17 -11.77
N THR A 74 -7.47 -7.38 -12.19
CA THR A 74 -6.11 -7.84 -12.45
C THR A 74 -5.21 -7.52 -11.27
N LEU A 75 -4.46 -8.48 -10.78
CA LEU A 75 -3.43 -8.28 -9.76
C LEU A 75 -2.05 -8.38 -10.39
N VAL A 76 -1.28 -7.31 -10.28
CA VAL A 76 0.14 -7.27 -10.67
C VAL A 76 0.98 -7.61 -9.44
N ALA A 77 1.63 -8.77 -9.46
CA ALA A 77 2.59 -9.14 -8.43
C ALA A 77 3.99 -8.64 -8.83
N ILE A 78 4.56 -7.75 -8.03
CA ILE A 78 5.89 -7.17 -8.26
C ILE A 78 6.85 -7.85 -7.30
N GLY A 79 7.66 -8.78 -7.83
CA GLY A 79 8.66 -9.50 -7.04
C GLY A 79 9.93 -8.66 -6.86
N ASP A 80 10.38 -8.52 -5.66
CA ASP A 80 11.71 -8.08 -5.21
C ASP A 80 12.41 -7.05 -6.14
N PRO A 81 11.95 -5.80 -6.22
CA PRO A 81 12.62 -4.79 -7.05
C PRO A 81 14.10 -4.57 -6.65
N GLN A 82 14.40 -4.70 -5.36
CA GLN A 82 15.74 -4.67 -4.76
C GLN A 82 16.62 -3.51 -5.25
N CYS A 83 16.04 -2.33 -5.45
CA CYS A 83 16.79 -1.17 -5.91
C CYS A 83 17.79 -0.71 -4.84
N LYS A 84 19.08 -0.79 -5.15
CA LYS A 84 20.19 -0.43 -4.26
C LYS A 84 20.82 0.90 -4.61
N THR A 85 20.86 1.23 -5.88
CA THR A 85 21.54 2.39 -6.46
C THR A 85 20.56 3.28 -7.23
N ASP A 86 20.99 4.48 -7.59
CA ASP A 86 20.22 5.36 -8.46
C ASP A 86 20.04 4.76 -9.86
N ASP A 87 21.00 3.97 -10.35
CA ASP A 87 20.90 3.27 -11.62
C ASP A 87 19.80 2.19 -11.57
N ASP A 88 19.65 1.48 -10.45
CA ASP A 88 18.59 0.49 -10.28
C ASP A 88 17.22 1.17 -10.30
N VAL A 89 17.07 2.30 -9.61
CA VAL A 89 15.85 3.10 -9.65
C VAL A 89 15.57 3.63 -11.05
N THR A 90 16.60 4.07 -11.76
CA THR A 90 16.48 4.50 -13.16
C THR A 90 15.97 3.37 -14.05
N ARG A 91 16.51 2.17 -13.89
CA ARG A 91 16.03 0.98 -14.65
C ARG A 91 14.60 0.60 -14.27
N TRP A 92 14.27 0.66 -12.99
CA TRP A 92 12.88 0.50 -12.54
C TRP A 92 11.93 1.48 -13.26
N GLU A 93 12.29 2.75 -13.34
CA GLU A 93 11.47 3.81 -13.96
C GLU A 93 11.41 3.72 -15.49
N THR A 94 12.49 3.28 -16.14
CA THR A 94 12.61 3.29 -17.62
C THR A 94 12.31 1.95 -18.26
N GLU A 95 12.37 0.86 -17.52
CA GLU A 95 12.15 -0.50 -18.02
C GLU A 95 10.89 -1.12 -17.39
N THR A 96 10.86 -1.31 -16.07
CA THR A 96 9.81 -2.07 -15.38
C THR A 96 8.46 -1.33 -15.37
N ILE A 97 8.44 -0.04 -15.03
CA ILE A 97 7.20 0.74 -15.00
C ILE A 97 6.55 0.83 -16.40
N PRO A 98 7.28 1.17 -17.47
CA PRO A 98 6.72 1.17 -18.83
C PRO A 98 6.17 -0.18 -19.27
N ASP A 99 6.83 -1.27 -18.92
CA ASP A 99 6.37 -2.63 -19.25
C ASP A 99 5.06 -2.96 -18.54
N ILE A 100 4.96 -2.71 -17.22
CA ILE A 100 3.71 -2.87 -16.47
C ILE A 100 2.58 -2.04 -17.11
N LYS A 101 2.84 -0.76 -17.38
CA LYS A 101 1.84 0.14 -17.99
C LYS A 101 1.38 -0.34 -19.35
N SER A 102 2.32 -0.77 -20.20
CA SER A 102 2.03 -1.29 -21.53
C SER A 102 1.18 -2.55 -21.47
N THR A 103 1.55 -3.49 -20.61
CA THR A 103 0.83 -4.74 -20.42
C THR A 103 -0.60 -4.51 -19.95
N LEU A 104 -0.77 -3.66 -18.94
CA LEU A 104 -2.07 -3.33 -18.39
C LEU A 104 -2.94 -2.57 -19.42
N LYS A 105 -2.37 -1.62 -20.14
CA LYS A 105 -3.08 -0.90 -21.19
C LYS A 105 -3.55 -1.82 -22.30
N SER A 106 -2.70 -2.71 -22.78
CA SER A 106 -3.08 -3.71 -23.80
C SER A 106 -4.19 -4.62 -23.32
N ALA A 107 -4.13 -5.09 -22.07
CA ALA A 107 -5.18 -5.91 -21.49
C ALA A 107 -6.52 -5.17 -21.39
N GLN A 108 -6.50 -3.87 -21.08
CA GLN A 108 -7.69 -3.02 -21.04
C GLN A 108 -8.29 -2.82 -22.45
N GLU A 109 -7.46 -2.52 -23.42
CA GLU A 109 -7.87 -2.33 -24.82
C GLU A 109 -8.47 -3.61 -25.42
N GLU A 110 -7.98 -4.78 -25.00
CA GLU A 110 -8.53 -6.09 -25.40
C GLU A 110 -9.78 -6.50 -24.59
N GLY A 111 -10.24 -5.68 -23.66
CA GLY A 111 -11.42 -5.95 -22.83
C GLY A 111 -11.24 -7.11 -21.85
N ARG A 112 -10.00 -7.48 -21.52
CA ARG A 112 -9.71 -8.59 -20.60
C ARG A 112 -9.91 -8.24 -19.14
N TRP A 113 -9.90 -6.95 -18.79
CA TRP A 113 -10.17 -6.46 -17.44
C TRP A 113 -10.53 -4.97 -17.42
N THR A 114 -11.13 -4.52 -16.33
CA THR A 114 -11.53 -3.12 -16.11
C THR A 114 -10.74 -2.42 -15.00
N ASN A 115 -10.33 -3.17 -13.96
CA ASN A 115 -9.61 -2.67 -12.81
C ASN A 115 -8.33 -3.45 -12.57
N ALA A 116 -7.31 -2.77 -12.05
CA ALA A 116 -6.04 -3.38 -11.69
C ALA A 116 -5.55 -2.88 -10.33
N TYR A 117 -4.88 -3.76 -9.62
CA TYR A 117 -4.17 -3.53 -8.37
C TYR A 117 -2.77 -4.10 -8.48
N ALA A 118 -1.85 -3.58 -7.70
CA ALA A 118 -0.51 -4.16 -7.61
C ALA A 118 -0.14 -4.45 -6.15
N VAL A 119 0.73 -5.43 -5.97
CA VAL A 119 1.35 -5.73 -4.69
C VAL A 119 2.83 -5.96 -4.89
N THR A 120 3.67 -5.28 -4.09
CA THR A 120 5.08 -5.65 -3.98
C THR A 120 5.21 -6.83 -3.02
N LEU A 121 6.03 -7.80 -3.37
CA LEU A 121 6.22 -9.00 -2.56
C LEU A 121 7.34 -8.84 -1.51
N GLY A 122 7.72 -7.62 -1.22
CA GLY A 122 8.81 -7.25 -0.33
C GLY A 122 10.07 -6.83 -1.08
N ASP A 123 11.12 -6.54 -0.33
CA ASP A 123 12.44 -6.15 -0.82
C ASP A 123 12.38 -5.06 -1.91
N ILE A 124 11.65 -3.98 -1.60
CA ILE A 124 11.52 -2.82 -2.50
C ILE A 124 12.91 -2.23 -2.75
N THR A 125 13.74 -2.20 -1.71
CA THR A 125 15.14 -1.77 -1.80
C THR A 125 16.07 -2.86 -1.24
N PHE A 126 17.37 -2.74 -1.50
CA PHE A 126 18.35 -3.69 -1.01
C PHE A 126 19.26 -3.04 0.05
N ASP A 127 18.88 -3.13 1.31
CA ASP A 127 19.61 -2.60 2.48
C ASP A 127 19.99 -1.10 2.36
N ASN A 128 19.22 -0.34 1.56
CA ASN A 128 19.51 1.06 1.30
C ASN A 128 18.27 1.94 1.45
N THR A 129 18.11 2.53 2.62
CA THR A 129 16.99 3.42 2.93
C THR A 129 16.99 4.72 2.14
N VAL A 130 18.10 5.10 1.52
CA VAL A 130 18.19 6.30 0.65
C VAL A 130 17.29 6.13 -0.57
N GLN A 131 17.11 4.90 -1.05
CA GLN A 131 16.27 4.60 -2.21
C GLN A 131 14.76 4.50 -1.89
N TRP A 132 14.37 4.55 -0.63
CA TRP A 132 12.94 4.48 -0.26
C TRP A 132 12.11 5.62 -0.83
N ASP A 133 12.58 6.86 -0.70
CA ASP A 133 11.83 8.02 -1.21
C ASP A 133 11.81 8.08 -2.75
N PRO A 134 12.91 7.81 -3.48
CA PRO A 134 12.87 7.61 -4.93
C PRO A 134 11.88 6.53 -5.37
N MET A 135 11.91 5.34 -4.77
CA MET A 135 11.01 4.25 -5.10
C MET A 135 9.55 4.60 -4.79
N LYS A 136 9.26 5.20 -3.64
CA LYS A 136 7.92 5.68 -3.30
C LYS A 136 7.42 6.70 -4.31
N LYS A 137 8.26 7.66 -4.71
CA LYS A 137 7.92 8.67 -5.71
C LYS A 137 7.63 8.04 -7.07
N SER A 138 8.43 7.08 -7.46
CA SER A 138 8.25 6.33 -8.70
C SER A 138 6.92 5.56 -8.71
N MET A 139 6.60 4.84 -7.64
CA MET A 139 5.32 4.15 -7.47
C MET A 139 4.13 5.13 -7.51
N SER A 140 4.27 6.33 -6.96
CA SER A 140 3.23 7.35 -6.98
C SER A 140 2.88 7.88 -8.36
N ASN A 141 3.73 7.63 -9.36
CA ASN A 141 3.54 8.03 -10.75
C ASN A 141 2.96 6.90 -11.63
N MET A 142 2.56 5.78 -11.03
CA MET A 142 1.97 4.66 -11.77
C MET A 142 0.53 4.96 -12.18
N GLN A 143 0.37 5.58 -13.34
CA GLN A 143 -0.93 5.83 -13.97
C GLN A 143 -1.15 4.92 -15.18
N ILE A 144 -2.40 4.45 -15.32
CA ILE A 144 -2.89 3.72 -16.48
C ILE A 144 -4.13 4.48 -16.97
N GLY A 145 -3.99 5.16 -18.10
CA GLY A 145 -5.00 6.14 -18.55
C GLY A 145 -5.08 7.32 -17.56
N THR A 146 -6.24 7.56 -16.99
CA THR A 146 -6.50 8.62 -16.00
C THR A 146 -6.34 8.17 -14.55
N ASP A 147 -6.30 6.86 -14.30
CA ASP A 147 -6.35 6.29 -12.96
C ASP A 147 -4.96 5.89 -12.46
N TYR A 148 -4.75 6.05 -11.16
CA TYR A 148 -3.55 5.56 -10.51
C TYR A 148 -3.72 4.07 -10.19
N LEU A 149 -2.67 3.28 -10.44
CA LEU A 149 -2.60 1.89 -10.02
C LEU A 149 -2.39 1.83 -8.49
N PRO A 150 -3.34 1.32 -7.71
CA PRO A 150 -3.11 1.11 -6.28
C PRO A 150 -2.02 0.06 -6.06
N ILE A 151 -0.91 0.44 -5.42
CA ILE A 151 0.21 -0.46 -5.14
C ILE A 151 0.30 -0.69 -3.65
N PHE A 152 -0.08 -1.87 -3.21
CA PHE A 152 0.08 -2.33 -1.83
C PHE A 152 1.51 -2.82 -1.61
N ASN A 153 2.12 -2.41 -0.50
CA ASN A 153 3.53 -2.71 -0.27
C ASN A 153 3.69 -3.71 0.88
N CYS A 154 4.28 -4.86 0.60
CA CYS A 154 4.78 -5.77 1.62
C CYS A 154 6.20 -5.40 2.01
N MET A 155 6.53 -5.60 3.28
CA MET A 155 7.89 -5.39 3.79
C MET A 155 8.71 -6.66 3.64
N GLY A 156 9.84 -6.57 2.97
CA GLY A 156 10.81 -7.66 2.87
C GLY A 156 11.93 -7.57 3.92
N ASN A 157 12.85 -8.51 3.89
CA ASN A 157 13.96 -8.52 4.85
C ASN A 157 15.03 -7.45 4.55
N HIS A 158 15.14 -6.99 3.30
CA HIS A 158 16.03 -5.89 2.91
C HIS A 158 15.42 -4.50 3.09
N ASP A 159 14.13 -4.42 3.46
CA ASP A 159 13.41 -3.17 3.73
C ASP A 159 13.49 -2.74 5.21
N HIS A 160 14.48 -3.18 5.94
CA HIS A 160 14.75 -2.74 7.30
C HIS A 160 15.80 -1.62 7.32
N ASP A 161 15.57 -0.63 8.17
CA ASP A 161 16.59 0.39 8.43
C ASP A 161 17.68 -0.18 9.35
N ALA A 162 18.73 -0.74 8.74
CA ALA A 162 19.85 -1.35 9.46
C ALA A 162 20.64 -0.37 10.35
N SER A 163 20.42 0.94 10.22
CA SER A 163 21.03 1.94 11.08
C SER A 163 20.43 1.98 12.50
N GLN A 164 19.25 1.37 12.68
CA GLN A 164 18.52 1.39 13.93
C GLN A 164 19.02 0.31 14.91
N SER A 165 18.97 0.63 16.19
CA SER A 165 19.46 -0.25 17.26
C SER A 165 18.52 -1.43 17.60
N THR A 166 17.29 -1.41 17.09
CA THR A 166 16.30 -2.47 17.35
C THR A 166 15.50 -2.81 16.09
N PRO A 167 15.09 -4.07 15.93
CA PRO A 167 14.24 -4.46 14.79
C PRO A 167 12.93 -3.66 14.72
N TYR A 168 12.37 -3.31 15.87
CA TYR A 168 11.18 -2.49 15.92
C TYR A 168 11.39 -1.09 15.35
N ALA A 169 12.49 -0.41 15.71
CA ALA A 169 12.80 0.90 15.16
C ALA A 169 13.10 0.84 13.66
N ALA A 170 13.79 -0.22 13.22
CA ALA A 170 14.06 -0.47 11.80
C ALA A 170 12.78 -0.63 10.97
N GLN A 171 11.82 -1.39 11.48
CA GLN A 171 10.51 -1.57 10.86
C GLN A 171 9.68 -0.26 10.86
N LEU A 172 9.74 0.50 11.94
CA LEU A 172 8.94 1.73 12.09
C LEU A 172 9.23 2.75 10.98
N ASN A 173 10.46 2.87 10.57
CA ASN A 173 10.87 3.78 9.48
C ASN A 173 10.27 3.37 8.13
N TYR A 174 10.17 2.07 7.85
CA TYR A 174 9.45 1.56 6.70
C TYR A 174 7.94 1.87 6.77
N VAL A 175 7.32 1.54 7.91
CA VAL A 175 5.88 1.74 8.13
C VAL A 175 5.45 3.20 7.94
N GLN A 176 6.29 4.14 8.34
CA GLN A 176 6.02 5.58 8.15
C GLN A 176 6.00 6.00 6.66
N ARG A 177 6.66 5.25 5.79
CA ARG A 177 6.75 5.56 4.36
C ARG A 177 5.76 4.80 3.50
N PHE A 178 5.61 3.51 3.76
CA PHE A 178 4.88 2.59 2.89
C PHE A 178 3.58 2.06 3.50
N GLY A 179 3.34 2.30 4.79
CA GLY A 179 2.17 1.82 5.49
C GLY A 179 2.43 0.59 6.38
N PRO A 180 1.37 -0.03 6.93
CA PRO A 180 1.51 -1.18 7.82
C PRO A 180 2.32 -2.31 7.19
N ALA A 181 3.17 -2.97 8.00
CA ALA A 181 3.94 -4.12 7.54
C ALA A 181 3.10 -5.41 7.47
N ASP A 182 2.04 -5.48 8.27
CA ASP A 182 1.13 -6.61 8.38
C ASP A 182 -0.31 -6.13 8.19
N TYR A 183 -0.99 -6.59 7.14
CA TYR A 183 -2.36 -6.20 6.81
C TYR A 183 -3.03 -7.17 5.85
N SER A 184 -4.32 -6.96 5.60
CA SER A 184 -5.11 -7.58 4.52
C SER A 184 -5.76 -6.49 3.67
N PHE A 185 -5.99 -6.77 2.40
CA PHE A 185 -6.66 -5.85 1.46
C PHE A 185 -7.58 -6.61 0.52
#